data_136d49065206c22ae8c1652083a51288
#
_entry.id   136d49065206c22ae8c1652083a51288
#
_cell.length_a   1.000
_cell.length_b   1.000
_cell.length_c   1.000
_cell.angle_alpha   90.00
_cell.angle_beta   90.00
_cell.angle_gamma   90.00
#
_symmetry.space_group_name_H-M   'P 1'
#
loop_
_entity.id
_entity.type
_entity.pdbx_description
1 polymer ?
#
loop_
_entity_poly.entity_id
_entity_poly.type
_entity_poly.pdbx_seq_one_letter_code
_entity_poly.pdbx_strand_id
1 'polypeptide(L)'
;MKAINFIDLFCGCGGFTQGFVQAGYNPVLGVDMWSDATTTYKHNFPNSEILNEDITNVSTSELLEAAKVSISDVDGIIGGPPCQGFSVSGKRLIDDPRNVL
;
A
#
# COMPACT_ATOMS: atom_id res chain seq x y z
N MET A 1 -22.74 7.78 8.78
CA MET A 1 -22.30 6.81 7.75
C MET A 1 -20.91 6.30 8.14
N LYS A 2 -20.73 4.99 8.11
CA LYS A 2 -19.44 4.38 8.45
C LYS A 2 -18.42 4.67 7.35
N ALA A 3 -17.21 5.04 7.72
CA ALA A 3 -16.13 5.24 6.76
C ALA A 3 -15.73 3.93 6.11
N ILE A 4 -15.35 3.99 4.83
CA ILE A 4 -14.83 2.84 4.11
C ILE A 4 -13.31 2.87 4.28
N ASN A 5 -12.78 1.89 5.00
CA ASN A 5 -11.37 1.80 5.36
C ASN A 5 -10.59 0.98 4.33
N PHE A 6 -9.42 1.47 3.93
CA PHE A 6 -8.60 0.75 2.97
C PHE A 6 -7.14 0.77 3.36
N ILE A 7 -6.41 -0.24 2.84
CA ILE A 7 -4.96 -0.35 2.95
C ILE A 7 -4.36 -0.15 1.57
N ASP A 8 -3.32 0.68 1.46
CA ASP A 8 -2.63 0.94 0.22
C ASP A 8 -1.28 0.20 0.24
N LEU A 9 -1.21 -0.90 -0.49
CA LEU A 9 0.04 -1.62 -0.70
C LEU A 9 0.81 -0.94 -1.82
N PHE A 10 2.12 -0.87 -1.72
CA PHE A 10 2.97 -0.13 -2.66
C PHE A 10 2.55 1.35 -2.72
N CYS A 11 2.35 1.95 -1.55
CA CYS A 11 1.74 3.27 -1.46
C CYS A 11 2.59 4.41 -2.05
N GLY A 12 3.91 4.23 -2.11
CA GLY A 12 4.78 5.31 -2.53
C GLY A 12 4.57 6.55 -1.67
N CYS A 13 4.50 7.71 -2.30
CA CYS A 13 4.21 8.97 -1.59
C CYS A 13 2.70 9.25 -1.46
N GLY A 14 1.85 8.37 -1.99
CA GLY A 14 0.41 8.41 -1.72
C GLY A 14 -0.48 8.87 -2.86
N GLY A 15 -0.06 8.68 -4.11
CA GLY A 15 -0.87 9.10 -5.25
C GLY A 15 -2.24 8.41 -5.31
N PHE A 16 -2.27 7.09 -5.19
CA PHE A 16 -3.53 6.33 -5.15
C PHE A 16 -4.32 6.68 -3.89
N THR A 17 -3.66 6.74 -2.74
CA THR A 17 -4.31 7.12 -1.49
C THR A 17 -5.01 8.45 -1.62
N GLN A 18 -4.37 9.45 -2.22
CA GLN A 18 -4.97 10.78 -2.40
C GLN A 18 -6.27 10.70 -3.21
N GLY A 19 -6.27 9.93 -4.30
CA GLY A 19 -7.47 9.76 -5.10
C GLY A 19 -8.62 9.14 -4.31
N PHE A 20 -8.34 8.12 -3.52
CA PHE A 20 -9.37 7.46 -2.71
C PHE A 20 -9.85 8.36 -1.56
N VAL A 21 -8.95 9.13 -0.94
CA VAL A 21 -9.33 10.11 0.09
C VAL A 21 -10.27 11.16 -0.50
N GLN A 22 -9.98 11.64 -1.70
CA GLN A 22 -10.85 12.61 -2.38
C GLN A 22 -12.24 12.03 -2.67
N ALA A 23 -12.32 10.70 -2.84
CA ALA A 23 -13.60 10.01 -3.04
C ALA A 23 -14.32 9.69 -1.72
N GLY A 24 -13.75 10.08 -0.58
CA GLY A 24 -14.38 9.89 0.73
C GLY A 24 -13.96 8.64 1.48
N TYR A 25 -12.94 7.92 0.99
CA TYR A 25 -12.46 6.71 1.64
C TYR A 25 -11.39 7.06 2.68
N ASN A 26 -11.22 6.16 3.67
CA ASN A 26 -10.35 6.39 4.80
C ASN A 26 -9.12 5.46 4.75
N PRO A 27 -7.90 6.00 4.56
CA PRO A 27 -6.69 5.18 4.57
C PRO A 27 -6.33 4.82 6.01
N VAL A 28 -6.20 3.53 6.29
CA VAL A 28 -5.77 3.06 7.62
C VAL A 28 -4.30 2.67 7.65
N LEU A 29 -3.74 2.29 6.49
CA LEU A 29 -2.33 1.88 6.41
C LEU A 29 -1.81 2.08 4.99
N GLY A 30 -0.59 2.62 4.89
CA GLY A 30 0.20 2.60 3.67
C GLY A 30 1.42 1.72 3.89
N VAL A 31 1.78 0.93 2.88
CA VAL A 31 2.94 0.03 2.92
C VAL A 31 3.82 0.28 1.71
N ASP A 32 5.11 0.48 1.95
CA ASP A 32 6.10 0.59 0.89
C ASP A 32 7.48 0.29 1.47
N MET A 33 8.36 -0.27 0.66
CA MET A 33 9.71 -0.61 1.11
C MET A 33 10.68 0.57 1.02
N TRP A 34 10.32 1.63 0.34
CA TRP A 34 11.19 2.80 0.12
C TRP A 34 10.92 3.85 1.18
N SER A 35 11.91 4.07 2.07
CA SER A 35 11.74 4.93 3.25
C SER A 35 11.48 6.39 2.90
N ASP A 36 12.07 6.90 1.81
CA ASP A 36 11.81 8.28 1.40
C ASP A 36 10.34 8.47 1.02
N ALA A 37 9.77 7.48 0.35
CA ALA A 37 8.37 7.52 -0.05
C ALA A 37 7.45 7.43 1.18
N THR A 38 7.74 6.52 2.11
CA THR A 38 6.90 6.37 3.31
C THR A 38 6.95 7.59 4.21
N THR A 39 8.09 8.26 4.30
CA THR A 39 8.21 9.51 5.03
C THR A 39 7.29 10.58 4.43
N THR A 40 7.30 10.72 3.11
CA THR A 40 6.42 11.64 2.40
C THR A 40 4.95 11.26 2.58
N TYR A 41 4.64 9.97 2.48
CA TYR A 41 3.28 9.46 2.69
C TYR A 41 2.75 9.85 4.07
N LYS A 42 3.54 9.61 5.12
CA LYS A 42 3.12 9.93 6.49
C LYS A 42 2.88 11.44 6.68
N HIS A 43 3.70 12.25 6.02
CA HIS A 43 3.53 13.70 6.06
C HIS A 43 2.20 14.12 5.41
N ASN A 44 1.85 13.49 4.30
CA ASN A 44 0.63 13.82 3.55
C ASN A 44 -0.63 13.24 4.20
N PHE A 45 -0.51 12.11 4.89
CA PHE A 45 -1.64 11.40 5.50
C PHE A 45 -1.34 11.10 6.97
N PRO A 46 -1.30 12.14 7.82
CA PRO A 46 -0.85 11.97 9.22
C PRO A 46 -1.76 11.07 10.05
N ASN A 47 -3.02 10.88 9.63
CA ASN A 47 -3.97 10.02 10.34
C ASN A 47 -3.88 8.56 9.89
N SER A 48 -3.13 8.26 8.84
CA SER A 48 -2.92 6.89 8.38
C SER A 48 -1.67 6.32 9.06
N GLU A 49 -1.70 5.04 9.39
CA GLU A 49 -0.49 4.34 9.80
C GLU A 49 0.39 4.10 8.56
N ILE A 50 1.67 3.86 8.79
CA ILE A 50 2.64 3.59 7.72
C ILE A 50 3.54 2.43 8.13
N LEU A 51 3.80 1.53 7.18
CA LEU A 51 4.70 0.41 7.37
C LEU A 51 5.78 0.45 6.28
N ASN A 52 7.02 0.70 6.69
CA ASN A 52 8.16 0.73 5.79
C ASN A 52 8.78 -0.67 5.72
N GLU A 53 8.21 -1.52 4.88
CA GLU A 53 8.63 -2.91 4.73
C GLU A 53 8.37 -3.41 3.31
N ASP A 54 9.13 -4.45 2.93
CA ASP A 54 8.82 -5.22 1.73
C ASP A 54 7.59 -6.09 2.02
N ILE A 55 6.54 -5.93 1.23
CA ILE A 55 5.27 -6.64 1.44
C ILE A 55 5.45 -8.17 1.43
N THR A 56 6.46 -8.68 0.73
CA THR A 56 6.73 -10.12 0.69
C THR A 56 7.20 -10.67 2.03
N ASN A 57 7.64 -9.80 2.95
CA ASN A 57 8.10 -10.17 4.28
C ASN A 57 7.05 -9.90 5.37
N VAL A 58 5.83 -9.54 4.99
CA VAL A 58 4.81 -9.11 5.93
C VAL A 58 3.62 -10.07 5.87
N SER A 59 3.24 -10.59 7.03
CA SER A 59 2.05 -11.44 7.14
C SER A 59 0.79 -10.59 7.25
N THR A 60 -0.38 -11.21 7.03
CA THR A 60 -1.66 -10.55 7.22
C THR A 60 -1.80 -10.02 8.66
N SER A 61 -1.38 -10.82 9.64
CA SER A 61 -1.43 -10.39 11.05
C SER A 61 -0.61 -9.14 11.29
N GLU A 62 0.59 -9.07 10.71
CA GLU A 62 1.46 -7.91 10.84
C GLU A 62 0.88 -6.67 10.19
N LEU A 63 0.20 -6.84 9.04
CA LEU A 63 -0.50 -5.73 8.39
C LEU A 63 -1.59 -5.16 9.30
N LEU A 64 -2.40 -6.03 9.89
CA LEU A 64 -3.49 -5.60 10.77
C LEU A 64 -2.97 -4.94 12.05
N GLU A 65 -1.88 -5.47 12.61
CA GLU A 65 -1.22 -4.84 13.76
C GLU A 65 -0.73 -3.44 13.40
N ALA A 66 -0.07 -3.30 12.26
CA ALA A 66 0.44 -2.00 11.81
C ALA A 66 -0.70 -1.01 11.57
N ALA A 67 -1.80 -1.46 11.00
CA ALA A 67 -2.97 -0.63 10.74
C ALA A 67 -3.77 -0.31 12.02
N LYS A 68 -3.54 -1.06 13.10
CA LYS A 68 -4.24 -0.92 14.38
C LYS A 68 -5.75 -1.13 14.25
N VAL A 69 -6.13 -2.05 13.37
CA VAL A 69 -7.55 -2.40 13.13
C VAL A 69 -7.69 -3.91 13.07
N SER A 70 -8.91 -4.41 13.21
CA SER A 70 -9.21 -5.82 13.01
C SER A 70 -9.53 -6.07 11.53
N ILE A 71 -9.49 -7.33 11.11
CA ILE A 71 -9.78 -7.68 9.72
C ILE A 71 -11.16 -7.24 9.29
N SER A 72 -12.14 -7.25 10.20
CA SER A 72 -13.49 -6.82 9.90
C SER A 72 -13.61 -5.31 9.64
N ASP A 73 -12.60 -4.53 10.03
CA ASP A 73 -12.58 -3.09 9.81
C ASP A 73 -11.98 -2.69 8.47
N VAL A 74 -11.39 -3.64 7.74
CA VAL A 74 -10.77 -3.36 6.44
C VAL A 74 -11.78 -3.68 5.34
N ASP A 75 -12.17 -2.66 4.59
CA ASP A 75 -13.18 -2.79 3.53
C ASP A 75 -12.53 -3.05 2.17
N GLY A 76 -11.29 -2.65 1.98
CA GLY A 76 -10.61 -2.84 0.71
C GLY A 76 -9.12 -2.70 0.80
N ILE A 77 -8.45 -3.23 -0.22
CA ILE A 77 -7.01 -3.13 -0.40
C ILE A 77 -6.78 -2.63 -1.81
N ILE A 78 -5.94 -1.60 -1.92
CA ILE A 78 -5.53 -1.08 -3.23
C ILE A 78 -4.03 -1.22 -3.35
N GLY A 79 -3.51 -1.11 -4.56
CA GLY A 79 -2.09 -1.14 -4.75
C GLY A 79 -1.70 -1.04 -6.20
N GLY A 80 -0.59 -0.32 -6.46
CA GLY A 80 0.04 -0.25 -7.76
C GLY A 80 1.38 -0.94 -7.71
N PRO A 81 1.42 -2.29 -7.76
CA PRO A 81 2.70 -2.99 -7.67
C PRO A 81 3.62 -2.61 -8.81
N PRO A 82 4.95 -2.67 -8.59
CA PRO A 82 5.89 -2.37 -9.67
C PRO A 82 5.68 -3.31 -10.84
N CYS A 83 5.65 -2.77 -12.05
CA CYS A 83 5.43 -3.55 -13.26
C CYS A 83 6.74 -3.79 -14.03
N GLN A 84 7.86 -3.75 -13.36
CA GLN A 84 9.18 -3.88 -13.98
C GLN A 84 9.35 -5.18 -14.74
N GLY A 85 8.77 -6.27 -14.25
CA GLY A 85 8.82 -7.57 -14.88
C GLY A 85 7.81 -7.76 -16.00
N PHE A 86 6.86 -6.83 -16.18
CA PHE A 86 5.75 -6.91 -17.15
C PHE A 86 5.76 -5.77 -18.16
N SER A 87 6.64 -4.78 -17.99
CA SER A 87 6.68 -3.59 -18.85
C SER A 87 7.07 -3.95 -20.28
N VAL A 88 6.39 -3.34 -21.25
CA VAL A 88 6.73 -3.50 -22.67
C VAL A 88 8.11 -2.89 -22.99
N SER A 89 8.48 -1.84 -22.31
CA SER A 89 9.79 -1.19 -22.50
C SER A 89 10.93 -1.92 -21.82
N GLY A 90 10.63 -2.88 -20.93
CA GLY A 90 11.60 -3.77 -20.30
C GLY A 90 11.44 -5.19 -20.82
N LYS A 91 12.20 -6.12 -20.28
CA LYS A 91 12.07 -7.53 -20.63
C LYS A 91 10.85 -8.14 -19.93
N ARG A 92 9.92 -8.65 -20.73
CA ARG A 92 8.73 -9.33 -20.21
C ARG A 92 9.04 -10.81 -20.02
N LEU A 93 9.70 -11.14 -18.92
CA LEU A 93 10.08 -12.52 -18.60
C LEU A 93 9.08 -13.09 -17.58
N ILE A 94 8.50 -14.22 -17.90
CA ILE A 94 7.51 -14.88 -17.03
C ILE A 94 8.13 -15.25 -15.68
N ASP A 95 9.38 -15.67 -15.70
CA ASP A 95 10.13 -16.10 -14.51
C ASP A 95 11.05 -15.02 -13.97
N ASP A 96 10.79 -13.74 -14.33
CA ASP A 96 11.50 -12.61 -13.74
C ASP A 96 11.23 -12.59 -12.22
N PRO A 97 12.26 -12.61 -11.37
CA PRO A 97 12.06 -12.64 -9.92
C PRO A 97 11.30 -11.43 -9.37
N ARG A 98 11.25 -10.32 -10.12
CA ARG A 98 10.47 -9.14 -9.70
C ARG A 98 8.96 -9.36 -9.81
N ASN A 99 8.51 -10.43 -10.46
CA ASN A 99 7.10 -10.74 -10.62
C ASN A 99 6.56 -11.59 -9.47
N VAL A 100 7.38 -11.90 -8.47
CA VAL A 100 6.96 -12.68 -7.30
C VAL A 100 6.40 -11.70 -6.26
N LEU A 101 5.08 -11.74 -6.05
CA LEU A 101 4.41 -10.90 -5.06
C LEU A 101 3.47 -11.70 -4.17
#